data_d733fb8dfb3892186c8c422975248cf2
#
_entry.id   d733fb8dfb3892186c8c422975248cf2
#
_cell.length_a   1.000
_cell.length_b   1.000
_cell.length_c   1.000
_cell.angle_alpha   90.00
_cell.angle_beta   90.00
_cell.angle_gamma   90.00
#
_symmetry.space_group_name_H-M   'P 1'
#
loop_
_entity.id
_entity.type
_entity.pdbx_description
1 polymer ?
#
loop_
_entity_poly.entity_id
_entity_poly.type
_entity_poly.pdbx_seq_one_letter_code
_entity_poly.pdbx_strand_id
1 'polypeptide(L)'
;MFTSVPPIATISSRRIIPENLQGRVLMKLVYVVLEPQYQSAMSAAVKSINKNNSNLAIEVSGYLIEELRSPENYEVFKEDIAKADIFIASLIFIDDLATKIAQAVAPHRDRLSACVVFPSMPEVMRLNKMGSFSMENLGQSKSAIAQFMRKRKEKSGSSFQDSMLKVVQTLPKILKYMPMDRAQDARNFMLSFQYWLGGSTENIENFLLMLAQNYLPTVKEKAKENGSGLLQIKDPVTYLDMGLWHPLAPKMFESTAEYLAWFNTRIDIPDDMKDPLAPCVGLLMARTHLVTGDDAHYVAMVQELESLGARVISVFNGGLDFSKAVEEYFYDPKQKDRAIVDSVVSLTGFALVGGPAKQDHPKAIEALEKLNRPYMVALPLVFQTTEEWQDSDLGLHPVQVALQVALPELDGGLDPIVLSGRDSATGRSHALSDRVETIANRAIKWANLRRKPRHEKKLAITIFSFPPDKGNIGTAAYLDVFSSIHKVAE
;
A
#
# COMPACT_ATOMS: atom_id res chain seq x y z
N MET A 1 8.35 26.28 -9.47
CA MET A 1 9.39 25.46 -10.14
C MET A 1 9.19 24.06 -9.60
N PHE A 2 8.96 23.09 -10.43
CA PHE A 2 8.94 21.69 -9.96
C PHE A 2 10.37 21.35 -9.55
N THR A 3 10.54 20.90 -8.30
CA THR A 3 11.84 20.41 -7.84
C THR A 3 12.32 19.33 -8.81
N SER A 4 13.53 19.44 -9.30
CA SER A 4 14.12 18.46 -10.23
C SER A 4 14.19 17.11 -9.52
N VAL A 5 13.51 16.11 -10.07
CA VAL A 5 13.64 14.74 -9.59
C VAL A 5 15.12 14.34 -9.69
N PRO A 6 15.76 13.86 -8.60
CA PRO A 6 17.18 13.54 -8.63
C PRO A 6 17.48 12.44 -9.65
N PRO A 7 18.64 12.49 -10.34
CA PRO A 7 19.00 11.46 -11.32
C PRO A 7 19.15 10.09 -10.64
N ILE A 8 18.59 9.06 -11.24
CA ILE A 8 18.58 7.66 -10.73
C ILE A 8 19.99 7.14 -10.42
N ALA A 9 21.03 7.62 -11.11
CA ALA A 9 22.42 7.26 -10.85
C ALA A 9 22.86 7.53 -9.40
N THR A 10 22.18 8.39 -8.67
CA THR A 10 22.48 8.73 -7.27
C THR A 10 21.73 7.87 -6.26
N ILE A 11 20.79 6.98 -6.69
CA ILE A 11 19.95 6.19 -5.78
C ILE A 11 20.44 4.74 -5.75
N SER A 12 21.38 4.45 -4.87
CA SER A 12 22.06 3.14 -4.76
C SER A 12 21.13 1.97 -4.40
N SER A 13 19.99 2.22 -3.75
CA SER A 13 19.05 1.15 -3.36
C SER A 13 18.23 0.59 -4.52
N ARG A 14 18.11 1.32 -5.63
CA ARG A 14 17.34 0.95 -6.82
C ARG A 14 18.21 0.44 -7.97
N ARG A 15 19.51 0.69 -7.90
CA ARG A 15 20.50 0.13 -8.81
C ARG A 15 21.43 -0.77 -8.03
N ILE A 16 21.27 -2.08 -8.22
CA ILE A 16 22.09 -3.08 -7.55
C ILE A 16 22.84 -3.84 -8.63
N ILE A 17 24.16 -3.79 -8.56
CA ILE A 17 25.08 -4.53 -9.41
C ILE A 17 25.71 -5.63 -8.54
N PRO A 18 25.65 -6.90 -8.94
CA PRO A 18 26.26 -7.98 -8.16
C PRO A 18 27.79 -7.87 -8.13
N GLU A 19 28.37 -7.98 -6.94
CA GLU A 19 29.83 -7.88 -6.75
C GLU A 19 30.60 -9.06 -7.32
N ASN A 20 29.98 -10.26 -7.36
CA ASN A 20 30.62 -11.48 -7.82
C ASN A 20 29.74 -12.23 -8.83
N LEU A 21 30.29 -12.48 -10.02
CA LEU A 21 29.63 -13.21 -11.11
C LEU A 21 30.20 -14.59 -11.36
N GLN A 22 31.28 -14.98 -10.66
CA GLN A 22 32.03 -16.20 -10.96
C GLN A 22 31.14 -17.45 -10.85
N GLY A 23 30.95 -18.17 -11.98
CA GLY A 23 30.15 -19.40 -12.08
C GLY A 23 28.62 -19.16 -12.09
N ARG A 24 28.14 -17.92 -11.86
CA ARG A 24 26.72 -17.58 -11.82
C ARG A 24 26.20 -17.07 -13.17
N VAL A 25 24.93 -17.33 -13.43
CA VAL A 25 24.22 -16.70 -14.55
C VAL A 25 23.79 -15.30 -14.12
N LEU A 26 24.09 -14.27 -14.92
CA LEU A 26 23.62 -12.93 -14.69
C LEU A 26 22.23 -12.75 -15.31
N MET A 27 21.28 -12.24 -14.53
CA MET A 27 19.97 -11.78 -14.97
C MET A 27 19.88 -10.26 -14.81
N LYS A 28 19.57 -9.56 -15.89
CA LYS A 28 19.34 -8.10 -15.87
C LYS A 28 17.85 -7.81 -15.80
N LEU A 29 17.44 -7.16 -14.72
CA LEU A 29 16.07 -6.85 -14.39
C LEU A 29 15.84 -5.33 -14.43
N VAL A 30 14.81 -4.90 -15.15
CA VAL A 30 14.29 -3.53 -15.07
C VAL A 30 12.87 -3.58 -14.53
N TYR A 31 12.56 -2.73 -13.55
CA TYR A 31 11.19 -2.60 -13.06
C TYR A 31 10.73 -1.14 -12.94
N VAL A 32 9.42 -0.92 -13.16
CA VAL A 32 8.75 0.38 -12.95
C VAL A 32 7.54 0.17 -12.04
N VAL A 33 7.47 0.91 -10.95
CA VAL A 33 6.36 0.82 -9.99
C VAL A 33 5.85 2.21 -9.60
N LEU A 34 4.56 2.28 -9.26
CA LEU A 34 3.97 3.48 -8.66
C LEU A 34 4.33 3.55 -7.16
N GLU A 35 4.23 2.42 -6.47
CA GLU A 35 4.32 2.35 -5.01
C GLU A 35 5.76 2.09 -4.53
N PRO A 36 6.36 3.04 -3.76
CA PRO A 36 7.76 2.96 -3.31
C PRO A 36 8.07 1.75 -2.42
N GLN A 37 7.10 1.25 -1.65
CA GLN A 37 7.31 0.11 -0.73
C GLN A 37 7.74 -1.17 -1.45
N TYR A 38 7.32 -1.39 -2.69
CA TYR A 38 7.81 -2.52 -3.49
C TYR A 38 9.31 -2.43 -3.82
N GLN A 39 9.89 -1.24 -3.84
CA GLN A 39 11.34 -1.07 -4.02
C GLN A 39 12.13 -1.67 -2.87
N SER A 40 11.65 -1.49 -1.63
CA SER A 40 12.31 -2.03 -0.45
C SER A 40 12.36 -3.57 -0.50
N ALA A 41 11.22 -4.21 -0.77
CA ALA A 41 11.14 -5.66 -0.89
C ALA A 41 11.98 -6.19 -2.08
N MET A 42 11.94 -5.50 -3.22
CA MET A 42 12.74 -5.84 -4.41
C MET A 42 14.24 -5.75 -4.11
N SER A 43 14.68 -4.64 -3.52
CA SER A 43 16.09 -4.45 -3.15
C SER A 43 16.57 -5.51 -2.15
N ALA A 44 15.76 -5.82 -1.15
CA ALA A 44 16.09 -6.85 -0.17
C ALA A 44 16.17 -8.24 -0.80
N ALA A 45 15.23 -8.60 -1.68
CA ALA A 45 15.21 -9.87 -2.40
C ALA A 45 16.43 -10.03 -3.33
N VAL A 46 16.75 -8.99 -4.12
CA VAL A 46 17.93 -9.00 -5.00
C VAL A 46 19.23 -9.13 -4.21
N LYS A 47 19.37 -8.38 -3.10
CA LYS A 47 20.53 -8.50 -2.21
C LYS A 47 20.63 -9.90 -1.60
N SER A 48 19.51 -10.50 -1.18
CA SER A 48 19.46 -11.88 -0.66
C SER A 48 19.93 -12.89 -1.72
N ILE A 49 19.39 -12.82 -2.94
CA ILE A 49 19.80 -13.69 -4.05
C ILE A 49 21.29 -13.50 -4.36
N ASN A 50 21.75 -12.27 -4.48
CA ASN A 50 23.15 -11.99 -4.81
C ASN A 50 24.14 -12.47 -3.73
N LYS A 51 23.70 -12.52 -2.46
CA LYS A 51 24.51 -13.03 -1.36
C LYS A 51 24.47 -14.56 -1.24
N ASN A 52 23.29 -15.17 -1.41
CA ASN A 52 23.07 -16.55 -0.99
C ASN A 52 22.96 -17.54 -2.15
N ASN A 53 22.70 -17.11 -3.39
CA ASN A 53 22.51 -18.01 -4.52
C ASN A 53 23.81 -18.23 -5.28
N SER A 54 24.23 -19.49 -5.43
CA SER A 54 25.45 -19.86 -6.13
C SER A 54 25.32 -19.93 -7.66
N ASN A 55 24.08 -19.96 -8.18
CA ASN A 55 23.80 -20.20 -9.59
C ASN A 55 23.32 -18.97 -10.34
N LEU A 56 22.72 -17.99 -9.60
CA LEU A 56 22.11 -16.80 -10.16
C LEU A 56 22.66 -15.54 -9.48
N ALA A 57 22.91 -14.51 -10.28
CA ALA A 57 23.15 -13.14 -9.82
C ALA A 57 22.20 -12.20 -10.56
N ILE A 58 21.72 -11.15 -9.89
CA ILE A 58 20.76 -10.20 -10.46
C ILE A 58 21.35 -8.80 -10.44
N GLU A 59 21.42 -8.19 -11.62
CA GLU A 59 21.58 -6.75 -11.79
C GLU A 59 20.20 -6.13 -11.93
N VAL A 60 19.85 -5.14 -11.09
CA VAL A 60 18.56 -4.51 -11.12
C VAL A 60 18.63 -3.00 -11.31
N SER A 61 17.75 -2.48 -12.16
CA SER A 61 17.48 -1.05 -12.34
C SER A 61 16.00 -0.78 -12.04
N GLY A 62 15.74 -0.06 -10.96
CA GLY A 62 14.38 0.26 -10.48
C GLY A 62 14.00 1.71 -10.71
N TYR A 63 12.73 1.94 -11.07
CA TYR A 63 12.18 3.24 -11.36
C TYR A 63 10.86 3.45 -10.63
N LEU A 64 10.68 4.61 -10.00
CA LEU A 64 9.34 5.12 -9.71
C LEU A 64 8.80 5.79 -10.96
N ILE A 65 7.51 5.61 -11.20
CA ILE A 65 6.88 6.08 -12.45
C ILE A 65 7.10 7.59 -12.68
N GLU A 66 7.00 8.42 -11.64
CA GLU A 66 7.17 9.88 -11.76
C GLU A 66 8.59 10.30 -12.17
N GLU A 67 9.60 9.49 -11.90
CA GLU A 67 10.98 9.78 -12.30
C GLU A 67 11.16 9.78 -13.82
N LEU A 68 10.30 9.07 -14.54
CA LEU A 68 10.30 9.04 -16.01
C LEU A 68 9.76 10.31 -16.66
N ARG A 69 9.32 11.30 -15.86
CA ARG A 69 9.03 12.65 -16.36
C ARG A 69 10.30 13.39 -16.74
N SER A 70 11.41 13.15 -16.02
CA SER A 70 12.71 13.70 -16.38
C SER A 70 13.18 13.10 -17.72
N PRO A 71 13.52 13.93 -18.73
CA PRO A 71 14.08 13.45 -20.00
C PRO A 71 15.34 12.62 -19.80
N GLU A 72 16.22 13.00 -18.87
CA GLU A 72 17.47 12.29 -18.56
C GLU A 72 17.18 10.88 -18.00
N ASN A 73 16.31 10.78 -17.01
CA ASN A 73 15.91 9.49 -16.45
C ASN A 73 15.21 8.59 -17.49
N TYR A 74 14.44 9.18 -18.37
CA TYR A 74 13.78 8.44 -19.43
C TYR A 74 14.76 7.88 -20.47
N GLU A 75 15.81 8.64 -20.85
CA GLU A 75 16.87 8.13 -21.73
C GLU A 75 17.62 6.96 -21.06
N VAL A 76 18.00 7.10 -19.77
CA VAL A 76 18.63 6.00 -19.00
C VAL A 76 17.72 4.79 -18.92
N PHE A 77 16.42 4.96 -18.73
CA PHE A 77 15.43 3.88 -18.74
C PHE A 77 15.42 3.13 -20.06
N LYS A 78 15.43 3.84 -21.21
CA LYS A 78 15.49 3.20 -22.54
C LYS A 78 16.77 2.38 -22.73
N GLU A 79 17.90 2.90 -22.26
CA GLU A 79 19.17 2.16 -22.31
C GLU A 79 19.15 0.89 -21.45
N ASP A 80 18.55 0.97 -20.25
CA ASP A 80 18.42 -0.19 -19.36
C ASP A 80 17.49 -1.25 -19.96
N ILE A 81 16.36 -0.84 -20.54
CA ILE A 81 15.43 -1.75 -21.24
C ILE A 81 16.10 -2.43 -22.42
N ALA A 82 16.93 -1.70 -23.19
CA ALA A 82 17.67 -2.29 -24.32
C ALA A 82 18.64 -3.41 -23.90
N LYS A 83 19.05 -3.46 -22.63
CA LYS A 83 20.00 -4.45 -22.07
C LYS A 83 19.32 -5.47 -21.14
N ALA A 84 18.06 -5.26 -20.77
CA ALA A 84 17.34 -6.10 -19.81
C ALA A 84 17.01 -7.49 -20.37
N ASP A 85 16.99 -8.48 -19.50
CA ASP A 85 16.46 -9.83 -19.77
C ASP A 85 14.97 -9.89 -19.38
N ILE A 86 14.60 -9.22 -18.28
CA ILE A 86 13.23 -9.23 -17.73
C ILE A 86 12.79 -7.80 -17.46
N PHE A 87 11.52 -7.52 -17.78
CA PHE A 87 10.86 -6.28 -17.44
C PHE A 87 9.63 -6.55 -16.54
N ILE A 88 9.49 -5.74 -15.48
CA ILE A 88 8.33 -5.79 -14.55
C ILE A 88 7.73 -4.39 -14.46
N ALA A 89 6.39 -4.29 -14.53
CA ALA A 89 5.67 -3.03 -14.30
C ALA A 89 4.43 -3.26 -13.39
N SER A 90 4.12 -2.29 -12.53
CA SER A 90 2.98 -2.37 -11.63
C SER A 90 2.33 -1.02 -11.39
N LEU A 91 0.98 -0.98 -11.49
CA LEU A 91 0.12 0.18 -11.19
C LEU A 91 0.41 1.42 -12.04
N ILE A 92 0.69 1.22 -13.32
CA ILE A 92 0.96 2.29 -14.28
C ILE A 92 -0.39 2.83 -14.79
N PHE A 93 -0.94 3.86 -14.13
CA PHE A 93 -2.26 4.44 -14.45
C PHE A 93 -2.19 5.90 -14.90
N ILE A 94 -1.00 6.46 -15.11
CA ILE A 94 -0.78 7.81 -15.59
C ILE A 94 -0.58 7.75 -17.10
N ASP A 95 -1.51 8.31 -17.87
CA ASP A 95 -1.68 8.12 -19.31
C ASP A 95 -0.43 8.47 -20.14
N ASP A 96 0.15 9.65 -19.91
CA ASP A 96 1.36 10.11 -20.60
C ASP A 96 2.58 9.24 -20.29
N LEU A 97 2.73 8.79 -19.04
CA LEU A 97 3.82 7.92 -18.61
C LEU A 97 3.60 6.47 -19.07
N ALA A 98 2.37 5.99 -19.08
CA ALA A 98 2.02 4.69 -19.63
C ALA A 98 2.41 4.60 -21.12
N THR A 99 2.10 5.64 -21.88
CA THR A 99 2.48 5.74 -23.29
C THR A 99 4.01 5.73 -23.47
N LYS A 100 4.76 6.52 -22.69
CA LYS A 100 6.22 6.53 -22.71
C LYS A 100 6.82 5.16 -22.42
N ILE A 101 6.33 4.48 -21.36
CA ILE A 101 6.80 3.14 -20.99
C ILE A 101 6.52 2.15 -22.11
N ALA A 102 5.31 2.16 -22.68
CA ALA A 102 4.94 1.28 -23.76
C ALA A 102 5.84 1.49 -24.99
N GLN A 103 6.11 2.76 -25.37
CA GLN A 103 7.01 3.10 -26.48
C GLN A 103 8.45 2.63 -26.26
N ALA A 104 8.96 2.73 -25.02
CA ALA A 104 10.32 2.30 -24.71
C ALA A 104 10.47 0.77 -24.69
N VAL A 105 9.47 0.03 -24.21
CA VAL A 105 9.54 -1.42 -24.00
C VAL A 105 9.12 -2.23 -25.23
N ALA A 106 8.09 -1.78 -25.98
CA ALA A 106 7.53 -2.53 -27.11
C ALA A 106 8.57 -2.97 -28.15
N PRO A 107 9.56 -2.14 -28.56
CA PRO A 107 10.60 -2.57 -29.52
C PRO A 107 11.47 -3.74 -29.01
N HIS A 108 11.58 -3.90 -27.70
CA HIS A 108 12.42 -4.92 -27.07
C HIS A 108 11.62 -6.12 -26.56
N ARG A 109 10.27 -6.09 -26.62
CA ARG A 109 9.37 -7.10 -26.04
C ARG A 109 9.73 -8.54 -26.49
N ASP A 110 10.03 -8.72 -27.76
CA ASP A 110 10.30 -10.06 -28.31
C ASP A 110 11.68 -10.59 -27.88
N ARG A 111 12.64 -9.72 -27.61
CA ARG A 111 13.95 -10.06 -27.07
C ARG A 111 13.91 -10.37 -25.59
N LEU A 112 13.05 -9.70 -24.83
CA LEU A 112 12.91 -9.95 -23.37
C LEU A 112 12.50 -11.40 -23.12
N SER A 113 13.18 -12.05 -22.19
CA SER A 113 12.86 -13.41 -21.72
C SER A 113 11.50 -13.48 -21.06
N ALA A 114 11.13 -12.44 -20.30
CA ALA A 114 9.79 -12.25 -19.79
C ALA A 114 9.48 -10.75 -19.63
N CYS A 115 8.21 -10.40 -19.84
CA CYS A 115 7.64 -9.11 -19.59
C CYS A 115 6.40 -9.31 -18.71
N VAL A 116 6.45 -8.90 -17.44
CA VAL A 116 5.38 -9.12 -16.46
C VAL A 116 4.79 -7.77 -16.09
N VAL A 117 3.56 -7.54 -16.49
CA VAL A 117 2.84 -6.29 -16.18
C VAL A 117 1.65 -6.62 -15.30
N PHE A 118 1.68 -6.12 -14.09
CA PHE A 118 0.57 -6.13 -13.15
C PHE A 118 -0.46 -5.03 -13.52
N PRO A 119 -1.65 -4.95 -12.90
CA PRO A 119 -2.70 -4.05 -13.33
C PRO A 119 -2.19 -2.65 -13.65
N SER A 120 -2.41 -2.22 -14.89
CA SER A 120 -1.91 -0.97 -15.48
C SER A 120 -2.82 -0.54 -16.64
N MET A 121 -2.54 0.61 -17.26
CA MET A 121 -3.20 1.05 -18.48
C MET A 121 -3.10 -0.01 -19.60
N PRO A 122 -4.10 -0.09 -20.50
CA PRO A 122 -4.18 -1.15 -21.51
C PRO A 122 -2.95 -1.27 -22.40
N GLU A 123 -2.30 -0.17 -22.78
CA GLU A 123 -1.10 -0.14 -23.61
C GLU A 123 0.10 -0.80 -22.92
N VAL A 124 0.25 -0.63 -21.60
CA VAL A 124 1.30 -1.30 -20.83
C VAL A 124 0.94 -2.77 -20.61
N MET A 125 -0.35 -3.06 -20.33
CA MET A 125 -0.82 -4.45 -20.15
C MET A 125 -0.59 -5.32 -21.41
N ARG A 126 -0.64 -4.75 -22.61
CA ARG A 126 -0.34 -5.47 -23.86
C ARG A 126 1.10 -5.96 -23.97
N LEU A 127 2.02 -5.39 -23.19
CA LEU A 127 3.42 -5.82 -23.15
C LEU A 127 3.59 -7.19 -22.50
N ASN A 128 2.63 -7.68 -21.70
CA ASN A 128 2.72 -8.96 -21.02
C ASN A 128 3.12 -10.10 -21.96
N LYS A 129 4.21 -10.78 -21.60
CA LYS A 129 4.75 -11.95 -22.31
C LYS A 129 5.50 -12.85 -21.35
N MET A 130 5.06 -14.08 -21.20
CA MET A 130 5.73 -15.12 -20.44
C MET A 130 5.68 -16.43 -21.23
N GLY A 131 6.79 -16.76 -21.94
CA GLY A 131 6.81 -17.89 -22.86
C GLY A 131 5.75 -17.76 -23.97
N SER A 132 4.83 -18.70 -24.02
CA SER A 132 3.69 -18.73 -24.97
C SER A 132 2.48 -17.90 -24.48
N PHE A 133 2.48 -17.43 -23.24
CA PHE A 133 1.42 -16.62 -22.67
C PHE A 133 1.60 -15.14 -23.09
N SER A 134 0.53 -14.55 -23.67
CA SER A 134 0.44 -13.09 -23.87
C SER A 134 -1.00 -12.62 -23.69
N MET A 135 -1.18 -11.38 -23.23
CA MET A 135 -2.52 -10.78 -23.03
C MET A 135 -3.28 -10.58 -24.35
N GLU A 136 -2.58 -10.37 -25.46
CA GLU A 136 -3.19 -10.27 -26.81
C GLU A 136 -3.91 -11.57 -27.20
N ASN A 137 -3.30 -12.71 -26.89
CA ASN A 137 -3.87 -14.03 -27.17
C ASN A 137 -5.10 -14.34 -26.30
N LEU A 138 -5.21 -13.76 -25.10
CA LEU A 138 -6.37 -13.94 -24.20
C LEU A 138 -7.64 -13.29 -24.76
N GLY A 139 -7.52 -12.13 -25.42
CA GLY A 139 -8.66 -11.42 -25.99
C GLY A 139 -9.29 -12.12 -27.22
N GLN A 140 -8.52 -12.93 -27.93
CA GLN A 140 -8.93 -13.63 -29.16
C GLN A 140 -9.25 -15.13 -28.95
N SER A 141 -8.87 -15.71 -27.82
CA SER A 141 -8.97 -17.15 -27.60
C SER A 141 -10.35 -17.57 -27.09
N LYS A 142 -10.92 -18.64 -27.71
CA LYS A 142 -12.06 -19.40 -27.21
C LYS A 142 -11.67 -20.32 -26.05
N SER A 143 -10.56 -20.07 -25.36
CA SER A 143 -10.05 -20.95 -24.30
C SER A 143 -10.99 -20.97 -23.09
N ALA A 144 -11.00 -22.08 -22.36
CA ALA A 144 -11.78 -22.25 -21.12
C ALA A 144 -11.49 -21.15 -20.09
N ILE A 145 -10.25 -20.59 -20.08
CA ILE A 145 -9.81 -19.51 -19.21
C ILE A 145 -10.51 -18.19 -19.60
N ALA A 146 -10.54 -17.85 -20.90
CA ALA A 146 -11.22 -16.66 -21.39
C ALA A 146 -12.73 -16.72 -21.17
N GLN A 147 -13.34 -17.90 -21.37
CA GLN A 147 -14.77 -18.12 -21.09
C GLN A 147 -15.08 -18.08 -19.58
N PHE A 148 -14.21 -18.59 -18.73
CA PHE A 148 -14.34 -18.54 -17.28
C PHE A 148 -14.28 -17.10 -16.76
N MET A 149 -13.36 -16.29 -17.29
CA MET A 149 -13.25 -14.86 -16.95
C MET A 149 -14.46 -14.06 -17.45
N ARG A 150 -14.99 -14.33 -18.65
CA ARG A 150 -16.20 -13.68 -19.19
C ARG A 150 -17.46 -14.03 -18.40
N LYS A 151 -17.69 -15.30 -18.09
CA LYS A 151 -18.88 -15.76 -17.34
C LYS A 151 -18.94 -15.19 -15.92
N ARG A 152 -17.80 -14.90 -15.29
CA ARG A 152 -17.76 -14.28 -13.97
C ARG A 152 -18.00 -12.78 -14.00
N LYS A 153 -17.59 -12.09 -15.07
CA LYS A 153 -17.87 -10.65 -15.25
C LYS A 153 -19.37 -10.35 -15.32
N GLU A 154 -20.17 -11.30 -15.81
CA GLU A 154 -21.63 -11.15 -15.93
C GLU A 154 -22.41 -11.47 -14.66
N LYS A 155 -21.82 -12.20 -13.70
CA LYS A 155 -22.56 -12.76 -12.54
C LYS A 155 -22.27 -12.11 -11.19
N SER A 156 -21.28 -11.23 -11.03
CA SER A 156 -20.93 -10.70 -9.71
C SER A 156 -20.98 -9.18 -9.68
N GLY A 157 -21.84 -8.63 -8.81
CA GLY A 157 -21.75 -7.26 -8.32
C GLY A 157 -20.56 -7.03 -7.37
N SER A 158 -19.60 -7.97 -7.31
CA SER A 158 -18.35 -7.83 -6.57
C SER A 158 -17.33 -7.04 -7.38
N SER A 159 -16.49 -6.27 -6.70
CA SER A 159 -15.41 -5.52 -7.31
C SER A 159 -14.59 -6.41 -8.26
N PHE A 160 -14.16 -5.88 -9.41
CA PHE A 160 -13.26 -6.57 -10.36
C PHE A 160 -12.03 -7.15 -9.66
N GLN A 161 -11.53 -6.47 -8.62
CA GLN A 161 -10.40 -6.89 -7.80
C GLN A 161 -10.69 -8.16 -6.98
N ASP A 162 -11.85 -8.26 -6.33
CA ASP A 162 -12.23 -9.45 -5.55
C ASP A 162 -12.40 -10.68 -6.43
N SER A 163 -12.93 -10.49 -7.64
CA SER A 163 -13.09 -11.57 -8.62
C SER A 163 -11.74 -12.03 -9.17
N MET A 164 -10.81 -11.11 -9.42
CA MET A 164 -9.47 -11.38 -9.90
C MET A 164 -8.65 -12.13 -8.84
N LEU A 165 -8.70 -11.69 -7.58
CA LEU A 165 -8.02 -12.34 -6.44
C LEU A 165 -8.43 -13.81 -6.30
N LYS A 166 -9.72 -14.12 -6.37
CA LYS A 166 -10.21 -15.51 -6.30
C LYS A 166 -9.75 -16.37 -7.49
N VAL A 167 -9.67 -15.80 -8.68
CA VAL A 167 -9.14 -16.48 -9.88
C VAL A 167 -7.65 -16.75 -9.70
N VAL A 168 -6.88 -15.76 -9.27
CA VAL A 168 -5.44 -15.88 -9.03
C VAL A 168 -5.14 -16.93 -7.96
N GLN A 169 -5.97 -17.11 -6.94
CA GLN A 169 -5.77 -18.11 -5.88
C GLN A 169 -6.14 -19.54 -6.29
N THR A 170 -7.14 -19.71 -7.16
CA THR A 170 -7.70 -21.05 -7.48
C THR A 170 -7.15 -21.65 -8.77
N LEU A 171 -6.93 -20.82 -9.80
CA LEU A 171 -6.54 -21.28 -11.12
C LEU A 171 -5.16 -21.97 -11.18
N PRO A 172 -4.11 -21.49 -10.47
CA PRO A 172 -2.80 -22.16 -10.47
C PRO A 172 -2.83 -23.60 -9.96
N LYS A 173 -3.72 -23.90 -9.01
CA LYS A 173 -3.90 -25.25 -8.44
C LYS A 173 -4.44 -26.22 -9.50
N ILE A 174 -5.34 -25.75 -10.37
CA ILE A 174 -5.93 -26.54 -11.46
C ILE A 174 -4.92 -26.73 -12.60
N LEU A 175 -4.23 -25.65 -12.99
CA LEU A 175 -3.25 -25.66 -14.09
C LEU A 175 -2.00 -26.48 -13.77
N LYS A 176 -1.67 -26.72 -12.50
CA LYS A 176 -0.53 -27.54 -12.07
C LYS A 176 -0.52 -28.95 -12.70
N TYR A 177 -1.70 -29.52 -12.95
CA TYR A 177 -1.86 -30.88 -13.46
C TYR A 177 -2.00 -30.96 -14.99
N MET A 178 -1.90 -29.82 -15.70
CA MET A 178 -2.00 -29.77 -17.16
C MET A 178 -0.59 -29.76 -17.77
N PRO A 179 -0.15 -30.80 -18.51
CA PRO A 179 1.22 -30.95 -19.00
C PRO A 179 1.57 -30.10 -20.23
N MET A 180 0.71 -29.20 -20.64
CA MET A 180 0.93 -28.33 -21.82
C MET A 180 1.75 -27.09 -21.44
N ASP A 181 2.78 -26.75 -22.21
CA ASP A 181 3.63 -25.57 -21.99
C ASP A 181 2.81 -24.29 -21.81
N ARG A 182 1.77 -24.11 -22.64
CA ARG A 182 0.85 -22.97 -22.53
C ARG A 182 0.12 -22.89 -21.19
N ALA A 183 -0.23 -24.05 -20.62
CA ALA A 183 -0.89 -24.10 -19.31
C ALA A 183 0.12 -23.74 -18.19
N GLN A 184 1.38 -24.15 -18.32
CA GLN A 184 2.43 -23.81 -17.37
C GLN A 184 2.79 -22.33 -17.42
N ASP A 185 2.87 -21.72 -18.61
CA ASP A 185 3.10 -20.28 -18.74
C ASP A 185 1.95 -19.46 -18.15
N ALA A 186 0.71 -19.85 -18.39
CA ALA A 186 -0.47 -19.24 -17.77
C ALA A 186 -0.46 -19.42 -16.25
N ARG A 187 -0.07 -20.61 -15.75
CA ARG A 187 0.11 -20.85 -14.30
C ARG A 187 1.17 -19.94 -13.71
N ASN A 188 2.34 -19.84 -14.35
CA ASN A 188 3.43 -19.00 -13.87
C ASN A 188 3.04 -17.52 -13.87
N PHE A 189 2.26 -17.06 -14.85
CA PHE A 189 1.71 -15.72 -14.85
C PHE A 189 0.77 -15.49 -13.64
N MET A 190 -0.11 -16.44 -13.31
CA MET A 190 -0.98 -16.35 -12.13
C MET A 190 -0.18 -16.44 -10.81
N LEU A 191 0.85 -17.27 -10.75
CA LEU A 191 1.77 -17.32 -9.61
C LEU A 191 2.52 -16.00 -9.43
N SER A 192 2.89 -15.33 -10.53
CA SER A 192 3.50 -14.00 -10.48
C SER A 192 2.63 -13.01 -9.72
N PHE A 193 1.31 -13.04 -9.93
CA PHE A 193 0.37 -12.23 -9.16
C PHE A 193 0.36 -12.59 -7.67
N GLN A 194 0.38 -13.89 -7.33
CA GLN A 194 0.38 -14.29 -5.92
C GLN A 194 1.65 -13.83 -5.20
N TYR A 195 2.82 -13.98 -5.81
CA TYR A 195 4.08 -13.50 -5.27
C TYR A 195 4.08 -11.98 -5.13
N TRP A 196 3.65 -11.27 -6.18
CA TRP A 196 3.63 -9.80 -6.19
C TRP A 196 2.66 -9.23 -5.18
N LEU A 197 1.42 -9.73 -5.13
CA LEU A 197 0.41 -9.30 -4.15
C LEU A 197 0.79 -9.68 -2.71
N GLY A 198 1.54 -10.78 -2.53
CA GLY A 198 2.13 -11.13 -1.25
C GLY A 198 3.22 -10.15 -0.81
N GLY A 199 3.97 -9.56 -1.76
CA GLY A 199 4.84 -8.41 -1.60
C GLY A 199 6.02 -8.55 -0.63
N SER A 200 6.09 -9.61 0.19
CA SER A 200 7.20 -9.82 1.12
C SER A 200 8.52 -10.09 0.40
N THR A 201 9.65 -9.81 1.06
CA THR A 201 10.98 -10.11 0.53
C THR A 201 11.08 -11.56 0.05
N GLU A 202 10.57 -12.55 0.82
CA GLU A 202 10.55 -13.96 0.44
C GLU A 202 9.72 -14.21 -0.81
N ASN A 203 8.55 -13.61 -0.93
CA ASN A 203 7.71 -13.73 -2.11
C ASN A 203 8.39 -13.13 -3.34
N ILE A 204 8.96 -11.95 -3.23
CA ILE A 204 9.68 -11.31 -4.35
C ILE A 204 10.93 -12.13 -4.73
N GLU A 205 11.67 -12.66 -3.77
CA GLU A 205 12.81 -13.54 -4.03
C GLU A 205 12.37 -14.76 -4.85
N ASN A 206 11.36 -15.50 -4.41
CA ASN A 206 10.85 -16.68 -5.12
C ASN A 206 10.21 -16.34 -6.47
N PHE A 207 9.61 -15.15 -6.61
CA PHE A 207 9.13 -14.63 -7.90
C PHE A 207 10.28 -14.47 -8.90
N LEU A 208 11.37 -13.81 -8.49
CA LEU A 208 12.54 -13.61 -9.33
C LEU A 208 13.22 -14.94 -9.71
N LEU A 209 13.35 -15.86 -8.74
CA LEU A 209 13.87 -17.21 -9.00
C LEU A 209 12.98 -17.98 -9.98
N MET A 210 11.66 -17.89 -9.84
CA MET A 210 10.70 -18.51 -10.75
C MET A 210 10.80 -17.95 -12.16
N LEU A 211 10.95 -16.64 -12.33
CA LEU A 211 11.17 -16.02 -13.64
C LEU A 211 12.50 -16.47 -14.26
N ALA A 212 13.59 -16.47 -13.49
CA ALA A 212 14.89 -16.91 -13.97
C ALA A 212 14.86 -18.38 -14.43
N GLN A 213 14.31 -19.28 -13.61
CA GLN A 213 14.28 -20.70 -13.92
C GLN A 213 13.44 -21.04 -15.15
N ASN A 214 12.30 -20.39 -15.31
CA ASN A 214 11.37 -20.75 -16.38
C ASN A 214 11.57 -19.97 -17.67
N TYR A 215 12.20 -18.79 -17.63
CA TYR A 215 12.24 -17.91 -18.81
C TYR A 215 13.67 -17.52 -19.23
N LEU A 216 14.66 -17.58 -18.36
CA LEU A 216 16.04 -17.24 -18.73
C LEU A 216 16.70 -18.41 -19.47
N PRO A 217 17.07 -18.28 -20.79
CA PRO A 217 17.60 -19.41 -21.59
C PRO A 217 18.82 -20.10 -20.95
N THR A 218 19.78 -19.32 -20.47
CA THR A 218 21.00 -19.82 -19.86
C THR A 218 20.78 -20.61 -18.56
N VAL A 219 19.74 -20.25 -17.75
CA VAL A 219 19.35 -21.02 -16.56
C VAL A 219 18.67 -22.33 -16.96
N LYS A 220 17.81 -22.29 -18.00
CA LYS A 220 17.17 -23.51 -18.54
C LYS A 220 18.16 -24.52 -19.08
N GLU A 221 19.20 -24.06 -19.78
CA GLU A 221 20.26 -24.93 -20.32
C GLU A 221 21.03 -25.60 -19.19
N LYS A 222 21.52 -24.83 -18.21
CA LYS A 222 22.22 -25.38 -17.04
C LYS A 222 21.35 -26.34 -16.21
N ALA A 223 20.05 -26.06 -16.10
CA ALA A 223 19.11 -26.95 -15.39
C ALA A 223 18.95 -28.30 -16.10
N LYS A 224 18.96 -28.32 -17.44
CA LYS A 224 18.91 -29.56 -18.24
C LYS A 224 20.17 -30.39 -18.06
N GLU A 225 21.34 -29.75 -18.04
CA GLU A 225 22.64 -30.42 -17.84
C GLU A 225 22.72 -31.11 -16.46
N ASN A 226 22.13 -30.51 -15.43
CA ASN A 226 22.13 -31.01 -14.06
C ASN A 226 21.02 -32.04 -13.75
N GLY A 227 20.11 -32.31 -14.69
CA GLY A 227 19.00 -33.28 -14.52
C GLY A 227 17.93 -32.88 -13.49
N SER A 228 17.98 -31.69 -12.91
CA SER A 228 17.02 -31.16 -11.96
C SER A 228 16.94 -29.62 -12.06
N GLY A 229 15.92 -29.00 -11.47
CA GLY A 229 15.84 -27.55 -11.41
C GLY A 229 17.08 -26.93 -10.76
N LEU A 230 17.64 -25.89 -11.37
CA LEU A 230 18.87 -25.23 -10.90
C LEU A 230 18.62 -24.37 -9.65
N LEU A 231 17.39 -23.84 -9.52
CA LEU A 231 17.03 -22.91 -8.46
C LEU A 231 15.93 -23.54 -7.58
N GLN A 232 16.06 -23.37 -6.27
CA GLN A 232 15.02 -23.78 -5.32
C GLN A 232 13.98 -22.67 -5.20
N ILE A 233 12.74 -22.99 -5.54
CA ILE A 233 11.62 -22.03 -5.54
C ILE A 233 10.55 -22.55 -4.58
N LYS A 234 10.16 -21.72 -3.61
CA LYS A 234 9.06 -22.01 -2.70
C LYS A 234 7.75 -21.47 -3.27
N ASP A 235 6.64 -22.09 -2.91
CA ASP A 235 5.30 -21.59 -3.25
C ASP A 235 5.05 -20.22 -2.61
N PRO A 236 4.16 -19.38 -3.18
CA PRO A 236 3.85 -18.07 -2.63
C PRO A 236 3.30 -18.16 -1.20
N VAL A 237 3.85 -17.36 -0.29
CA VAL A 237 3.28 -17.15 1.03
C VAL A 237 2.07 -16.22 0.89
N THR A 238 0.92 -16.68 1.37
CA THR A 238 -0.32 -15.91 1.35
C THR A 238 -0.54 -15.25 2.70
N TYR A 239 -0.90 -13.98 2.68
CA TYR A 239 -1.26 -13.19 3.86
C TYR A 239 -2.77 -12.97 3.88
N LEU A 240 -3.32 -12.66 5.05
CA LEU A 240 -4.70 -12.23 5.20
C LEU A 240 -4.94 -10.98 4.35
N ASP A 241 -6.07 -10.92 3.67
CA ASP A 241 -6.45 -9.73 2.91
C ASP A 241 -6.85 -8.58 3.83
N MET A 242 -7.47 -8.90 4.97
CA MET A 242 -7.92 -7.97 5.99
C MET A 242 -7.77 -8.64 7.36
N GLY A 243 -7.38 -7.88 8.37
CA GLY A 243 -7.19 -8.40 9.72
C GLY A 243 -6.61 -7.37 10.68
N LEU A 244 -6.15 -7.86 11.84
CA LEU A 244 -5.50 -7.05 12.85
C LEU A 244 -4.01 -7.41 12.94
N TRP A 245 -3.22 -6.40 13.25
CA TRP A 245 -1.77 -6.51 13.38
C TRP A 245 -1.25 -5.72 14.57
N HIS A 246 -0.14 -6.17 15.13
CA HIS A 246 0.59 -5.43 16.15
C HIS A 246 2.09 -5.77 16.03
N PRO A 247 3.02 -4.81 16.22
CA PRO A 247 4.45 -5.07 16.02
C PRO A 247 5.03 -6.15 16.94
N LEU A 248 4.42 -6.38 18.11
CA LEU A 248 4.85 -7.40 19.07
C LEU A 248 4.04 -8.70 18.97
N ALA A 249 3.05 -8.76 18.08
CA ALA A 249 2.25 -9.97 17.94
C ALA A 249 3.00 -11.05 17.17
N PRO A 250 2.81 -12.34 17.51
CA PRO A 250 3.47 -13.45 16.82
C PRO A 250 2.89 -13.70 15.41
N LYS A 251 1.71 -13.16 15.10
CA LYS A 251 0.99 -13.33 13.84
C LYS A 251 -0.02 -12.22 13.60
N MET A 252 -0.55 -12.13 12.41
CA MET A 252 -1.76 -11.38 12.11
C MET A 252 -3.00 -12.14 12.60
N PHE A 253 -4.05 -11.42 13.03
CA PHE A 253 -5.27 -12.02 13.58
C PHE A 253 -6.45 -11.81 12.64
N GLU A 254 -7.32 -12.82 12.56
CA GLU A 254 -8.52 -12.78 11.73
C GLU A 254 -9.73 -12.13 12.44
N SER A 255 -9.70 -12.05 13.77
CA SER A 255 -10.82 -11.52 14.55
C SER A 255 -10.38 -10.61 15.70
N THR A 256 -11.22 -9.63 16.01
CA THR A 256 -11.03 -8.74 17.17
C THR A 256 -11.01 -9.50 18.48
N ALA A 257 -11.78 -10.56 18.62
CA ALA A 257 -11.80 -11.38 19.84
C ALA A 257 -10.45 -12.07 20.08
N GLU A 258 -9.84 -12.63 19.04
CA GLU A 258 -8.52 -13.27 19.12
C GLU A 258 -7.42 -12.25 19.40
N TYR A 259 -7.46 -11.10 18.75
CA TYR A 259 -6.54 -10.01 18.99
C TYR A 259 -6.60 -9.50 20.45
N LEU A 260 -7.80 -9.23 20.96
CA LEU A 260 -7.99 -8.78 22.33
C LEU A 260 -7.59 -9.85 23.36
N ALA A 261 -7.84 -11.13 23.08
CA ALA A 261 -7.37 -12.22 23.92
C ALA A 261 -5.83 -12.22 24.02
N TRP A 262 -5.14 -12.07 22.88
CA TRP A 262 -3.68 -11.93 22.87
C TRP A 262 -3.24 -10.65 23.59
N PHE A 263 -3.85 -9.49 23.30
CA PHE A 263 -3.50 -8.20 23.90
C PHE A 263 -3.53 -8.26 25.44
N ASN A 264 -4.53 -8.93 26.01
CA ASN A 264 -4.69 -9.08 27.45
C ASN A 264 -3.64 -10.03 28.09
N THR A 265 -2.91 -10.84 27.31
CA THR A 265 -1.81 -11.68 27.82
C THR A 265 -0.48 -10.92 27.91
N ARG A 266 -0.39 -9.72 27.35
CA ARG A 266 0.84 -8.92 27.36
C ARG A 266 1.25 -8.53 28.78
N ILE A 267 2.55 -8.63 29.08
CA ILE A 267 3.14 -8.28 30.36
C ILE A 267 3.94 -6.98 30.33
N ASP A 268 4.14 -6.45 29.11
CA ASP A 268 4.90 -5.24 28.82
C ASP A 268 4.03 -3.97 28.88
N ILE A 269 2.73 -4.10 29.12
CA ILE A 269 1.78 -2.99 29.27
C ILE A 269 1.13 -3.00 30.67
N PRO A 270 0.75 -1.81 31.20
CA PRO A 270 0.01 -1.69 32.45
C PRO A 270 -1.35 -2.40 32.40
N ASP A 271 -1.81 -2.90 33.56
CA ASP A 271 -3.09 -3.63 33.64
C ASP A 271 -4.30 -2.74 33.41
N ASP A 272 -4.22 -1.43 33.67
CA ASP A 272 -5.27 -0.46 33.37
C ASP A 272 -5.48 -0.30 31.85
N MET A 273 -4.47 -0.50 31.01
CA MET A 273 -4.65 -0.55 29.55
C MET A 273 -5.44 -1.77 29.08
N LYS A 274 -5.49 -2.85 29.86
CA LYS A 274 -6.27 -4.05 29.55
C LYS A 274 -7.75 -3.89 29.90
N ASP A 275 -8.08 -2.88 30.71
CA ASP A 275 -9.48 -2.55 31.06
C ASP A 275 -10.25 -2.15 29.78
N PRO A 276 -11.42 -2.72 29.50
CA PRO A 276 -12.30 -2.28 28.43
C PRO A 276 -12.66 -0.79 28.47
N LEU A 277 -12.50 -0.15 29.63
CA LEU A 277 -12.70 1.28 29.81
C LEU A 277 -11.46 2.13 29.52
N ALA A 278 -10.30 1.57 29.23
CA ALA A 278 -9.14 2.34 28.79
C ALA A 278 -9.41 3.07 27.47
N PRO A 279 -8.82 4.26 27.22
CA PRO A 279 -8.92 4.92 25.93
C PRO A 279 -8.51 3.97 24.80
N CYS A 280 -9.30 3.90 23.74
CA CYS A 280 -9.06 2.95 22.65
C CYS A 280 -9.00 3.69 21.31
N VAL A 281 -7.88 3.55 20.62
CA VAL A 281 -7.64 4.17 19.29
C VAL A 281 -7.62 3.09 18.22
N GLY A 282 -8.46 3.25 17.19
CA GLY A 282 -8.44 2.44 15.99
C GLY A 282 -7.43 2.98 14.99
N LEU A 283 -6.60 2.12 14.40
CA LEU A 283 -5.71 2.47 13.29
C LEU A 283 -6.15 1.75 12.02
N LEU A 284 -6.19 2.47 10.90
CA LEU A 284 -6.40 1.89 9.57
C LEU A 284 -5.09 1.94 8.78
N MET A 285 -4.63 0.79 8.28
CA MET A 285 -3.32 0.62 7.66
C MET A 285 -3.42 -0.12 6.33
N ALA A 286 -2.59 0.25 5.37
CA ALA A 286 -2.46 -0.52 4.14
C ALA A 286 -1.62 -1.80 4.38
N ARG A 287 -2.15 -2.96 3.99
CA ARG A 287 -1.46 -4.25 4.12
C ARG A 287 -0.09 -4.27 3.44
N THR A 288 0.04 -3.55 2.33
CA THR A 288 1.28 -3.52 1.53
C THR A 288 2.50 -3.14 2.35
N HIS A 289 2.40 -2.15 3.24
CA HIS A 289 3.52 -1.76 4.11
C HIS A 289 3.91 -2.88 5.08
N LEU A 290 2.93 -3.61 5.62
CA LEU A 290 3.18 -4.71 6.57
C LEU A 290 3.89 -5.90 5.90
N VAL A 291 3.43 -6.30 4.72
CA VAL A 291 4.01 -7.47 4.03
C VAL A 291 5.34 -7.18 3.36
N THR A 292 5.61 -5.93 2.98
CA THR A 292 6.90 -5.51 2.42
C THR A 292 7.94 -5.19 3.50
N GLY A 293 7.53 -5.11 4.78
CA GLY A 293 8.41 -4.72 5.89
C GLY A 293 8.82 -3.24 5.84
N ASP A 294 7.97 -2.38 5.24
CA ASP A 294 8.12 -0.92 5.20
C ASP A 294 7.16 -0.26 6.21
N ASP A 295 7.11 -0.80 7.43
CA ASP A 295 6.09 -0.54 8.46
C ASP A 295 6.58 0.31 9.64
N ALA A 296 7.77 0.88 9.56
CA ALA A 296 8.39 1.63 10.67
C ALA A 296 7.49 2.75 11.22
N HIS A 297 6.74 3.44 10.36
CA HIS A 297 5.81 4.50 10.77
C HIS A 297 4.55 3.95 11.47
N TYR A 298 4.11 2.73 11.14
CA TYR A 298 3.02 2.04 11.85
C TYR A 298 3.48 1.58 13.23
N VAL A 299 4.69 1.01 13.31
CA VAL A 299 5.31 0.63 14.58
C VAL A 299 5.40 1.82 15.52
N ALA A 300 5.93 2.96 15.03
CA ALA A 300 6.07 4.18 15.82
C ALA A 300 4.72 4.70 16.32
N MET A 301 3.67 4.68 15.46
CA MET A 301 2.34 5.14 15.86
C MET A 301 1.69 4.25 16.94
N VAL A 302 1.83 2.93 16.82
CA VAL A 302 1.33 1.99 17.84
C VAL A 302 2.05 2.21 19.17
N GLN A 303 3.39 2.28 19.13
CA GLN A 303 4.22 2.46 20.34
C GLN A 303 3.91 3.79 21.04
N GLU A 304 3.75 4.88 20.29
CA GLU A 304 3.44 6.19 20.86
C GLU A 304 2.05 6.20 21.53
N LEU A 305 1.03 5.65 20.87
CA LEU A 305 -0.31 5.55 21.46
C LEU A 305 -0.31 4.70 22.73
N GLU A 306 0.41 3.59 22.74
CA GLU A 306 0.54 2.73 23.94
C GLU A 306 1.32 3.41 25.05
N SER A 307 2.38 4.18 24.73
CA SER A 307 3.14 4.95 25.72
C SER A 307 2.27 5.99 26.43
N LEU A 308 1.23 6.50 25.76
CA LEU A 308 0.24 7.42 26.28
C LEU A 308 -0.94 6.71 27.00
N GLY A 309 -0.87 5.40 27.19
CA GLY A 309 -1.86 4.60 27.91
C GLY A 309 -3.10 4.21 27.11
N ALA A 310 -3.06 4.28 25.77
CA ALA A 310 -4.18 3.86 24.94
C ALA A 310 -4.09 2.39 24.52
N ARG A 311 -5.23 1.72 24.50
CA ARG A 311 -5.38 0.46 23.75
C ARG A 311 -5.39 0.79 22.26
N VAL A 312 -4.70 0.00 21.48
CA VAL A 312 -4.65 0.20 20.02
C VAL A 312 -5.31 -0.99 19.33
N ILE A 313 -6.21 -0.72 18.38
CA ILE A 313 -6.82 -1.70 17.49
C ILE A 313 -6.34 -1.39 16.08
N SER A 314 -5.25 -2.04 15.69
CA SER A 314 -4.57 -1.80 14.41
C SER A 314 -5.13 -2.73 13.35
N VAL A 315 -5.90 -2.18 12.43
CA VAL A 315 -6.57 -2.93 11.35
C VAL A 315 -5.89 -2.66 10.03
N PHE A 316 -5.61 -3.70 9.27
CA PHE A 316 -5.10 -3.58 7.92
C PHE A 316 -6.07 -4.12 6.87
N ASN A 317 -5.97 -3.57 5.67
CA ASN A 317 -6.69 -4.05 4.49
C ASN A 317 -5.78 -4.06 3.26
N GLY A 318 -5.89 -5.10 2.44
CA GLY A 318 -5.18 -5.23 1.17
C GLY A 318 -5.91 -4.56 0.00
N GLY A 319 -7.19 -4.21 0.16
CA GLY A 319 -7.99 -3.47 -0.80
C GLY A 319 -8.08 -1.98 -0.48
N LEU A 320 -8.80 -1.24 -1.33
CA LEU A 320 -9.01 0.20 -1.20
C LEU A 320 -10.35 0.56 -0.54
N ASP A 321 -11.09 -0.42 -0.03
CA ASP A 321 -12.37 -0.24 0.67
C ASP A 321 -12.20 -0.59 2.14
N PHE A 322 -11.96 0.40 2.96
CA PHE A 322 -11.77 0.25 4.40
C PHE A 322 -13.07 0.25 5.19
N SER A 323 -14.24 0.54 4.58
CA SER A 323 -15.53 0.50 5.27
C SER A 323 -15.80 -0.88 5.88
N LYS A 324 -15.47 -1.95 5.15
CA LYS A 324 -15.60 -3.34 5.65
C LYS A 324 -14.69 -3.62 6.85
N ALA A 325 -13.47 -3.08 6.84
CA ALA A 325 -12.53 -3.21 7.95
C ALA A 325 -13.03 -2.48 9.21
N VAL A 326 -13.62 -1.30 9.03
CA VAL A 326 -14.28 -0.56 10.12
C VAL A 326 -15.45 -1.38 10.69
N GLU A 327 -16.32 -1.92 9.84
CA GLU A 327 -17.49 -2.68 10.25
C GLU A 327 -17.13 -3.99 10.96
N GLU A 328 -16.08 -4.68 10.55
CA GLU A 328 -15.70 -5.98 11.09
C GLU A 328 -14.92 -5.86 12.41
N TYR A 329 -14.02 -4.86 12.54
CA TYR A 329 -13.02 -4.86 13.60
C TYR A 329 -13.19 -3.77 14.65
N PHE A 330 -13.95 -2.67 14.39
CA PHE A 330 -14.10 -1.58 15.34
C PHE A 330 -15.36 -1.69 16.21
N TYR A 331 -16.07 -2.80 16.09
CA TYR A 331 -17.25 -3.08 16.91
C TYR A 331 -17.03 -4.27 17.85
N ASP A 332 -17.77 -4.30 18.93
CA ASP A 332 -17.75 -5.42 19.89
C ASP A 332 -18.20 -6.70 19.19
N PRO A 333 -17.39 -7.77 19.22
CA PRO A 333 -17.77 -9.05 18.60
C PRO A 333 -19.10 -9.64 19.10
N LYS A 334 -19.50 -9.26 20.33
CA LYS A 334 -20.74 -9.71 20.98
C LYS A 334 -21.90 -8.73 20.79
N GLN A 335 -21.61 -7.45 20.53
CA GLN A 335 -22.60 -6.38 20.35
C GLN A 335 -22.20 -5.53 19.13
N LYS A 336 -22.61 -5.98 17.95
CA LYS A 336 -22.19 -5.41 16.65
C LYS A 336 -22.62 -3.96 16.39
N ASP A 337 -23.40 -3.36 17.24
CA ASP A 337 -23.80 -1.96 17.25
C ASP A 337 -22.97 -1.08 18.20
N ARG A 338 -22.14 -1.71 19.05
CA ARG A 338 -21.28 -1.04 20.01
C ARG A 338 -19.86 -0.90 19.49
N ALA A 339 -19.48 0.31 19.12
CA ALA A 339 -18.08 0.60 18.77
C ALA A 339 -17.17 0.47 20.01
N ILE A 340 -16.03 -0.22 19.83
CA ILE A 340 -15.01 -0.43 20.87
C ILE A 340 -13.87 0.58 20.81
N VAL A 341 -13.78 1.36 19.73
CA VAL A 341 -12.82 2.46 19.60
C VAL A 341 -13.44 3.80 19.99
N ASP A 342 -12.64 4.73 20.48
CA ASP A 342 -13.07 6.08 20.88
C ASP A 342 -12.69 7.13 19.83
N SER A 343 -11.62 6.91 19.10
CA SER A 343 -11.16 7.68 17.94
C SER A 343 -10.50 6.77 16.92
N VAL A 344 -10.42 7.23 15.67
CA VAL A 344 -9.76 6.47 14.58
C VAL A 344 -8.73 7.36 13.91
N VAL A 345 -7.57 6.79 13.59
CA VAL A 345 -6.54 7.42 12.77
C VAL A 345 -6.31 6.57 11.53
N SER A 346 -6.57 7.14 10.37
CA SER A 346 -6.21 6.52 9.09
C SER A 346 -4.76 6.84 8.74
N LEU A 347 -3.96 5.81 8.50
CA LEU A 347 -2.56 5.89 8.08
C LEU A 347 -2.39 5.54 6.60
N THR A 348 -3.51 5.49 5.86
CA THR A 348 -3.53 4.96 4.48
C THR A 348 -3.13 5.99 3.44
N GLY A 349 -3.32 7.28 3.74
CA GLY A 349 -3.02 8.37 2.81
C GLY A 349 -4.01 8.50 1.64
N PHE A 350 -5.26 8.02 1.81
CA PHE A 350 -6.35 8.22 0.83
C PHE A 350 -7.72 8.11 1.50
N ALA A 351 -8.80 8.37 0.73
CA ALA A 351 -10.18 8.30 1.19
C ALA A 351 -10.54 6.91 1.76
N LEU A 352 -11.50 6.85 2.68
CA LEU A 352 -11.88 5.60 3.37
C LEU A 352 -12.34 4.51 2.39
N VAL A 353 -13.06 4.88 1.34
CA VAL A 353 -13.55 3.95 0.30
C VAL A 353 -13.11 4.39 -1.07
N GLY A 354 -12.22 3.60 -1.66
CA GLY A 354 -11.72 3.81 -3.00
C GLY A 354 -10.34 4.47 -3.03
N GLY A 355 -9.62 4.22 -4.11
CA GLY A 355 -8.32 4.83 -4.38
C GLY A 355 -8.45 6.00 -5.37
N PRO A 356 -7.33 6.50 -5.89
CA PRO A 356 -7.30 7.65 -6.79
C PRO A 356 -8.18 7.52 -8.04
N ALA A 357 -8.46 6.30 -8.49
CA ALA A 357 -9.21 6.05 -9.73
C ALA A 357 -10.73 5.91 -9.56
N LYS A 358 -11.20 5.55 -8.36
CA LYS A 358 -12.63 5.37 -8.08
C LYS A 358 -12.89 5.52 -6.59
N GLN A 359 -13.76 6.44 -6.22
CA GLN A 359 -14.14 6.73 -4.86
C GLN A 359 -15.63 6.54 -4.65
N ASP A 360 -16.02 6.20 -3.42
CA ASP A 360 -17.40 6.02 -3.01
C ASP A 360 -17.62 6.76 -1.68
N HIS A 361 -17.69 8.11 -1.76
CA HIS A 361 -17.89 8.97 -0.62
C HIS A 361 -19.20 8.68 0.15
N PRO A 362 -20.36 8.41 -0.52
CA PRO A 362 -21.57 8.03 0.19
C PRO A 362 -21.39 6.82 1.11
N LYS A 363 -20.70 5.79 0.64
CA LYS A 363 -20.41 4.59 1.43
C LYS A 363 -19.44 4.86 2.58
N ALA A 364 -18.44 5.71 2.35
CA ALA A 364 -17.50 6.14 3.39
C ALA A 364 -18.22 6.90 4.50
N ILE A 365 -19.06 7.85 4.14
CA ILE A 365 -19.86 8.65 5.07
C ILE A 365 -20.79 7.75 5.88
N GLU A 366 -21.53 6.83 5.26
CA GLU A 366 -22.41 5.88 5.95
C GLU A 366 -21.64 5.06 7.01
N ALA A 367 -20.46 4.53 6.66
CA ALA A 367 -19.63 3.78 7.59
C ALA A 367 -19.16 4.62 8.78
N LEU A 368 -18.73 5.87 8.53
CA LEU A 368 -18.24 6.77 9.56
C LEU A 368 -19.35 7.34 10.43
N GLU A 369 -20.52 7.66 9.88
CA GLU A 369 -21.71 8.07 10.64
C GLU A 369 -22.17 6.95 11.58
N LYS A 370 -22.23 5.71 11.09
CA LYS A 370 -22.56 4.54 11.91
C LYS A 370 -21.56 4.33 13.04
N LEU A 371 -20.25 4.49 12.74
CA LEU A 371 -19.19 4.38 13.74
C LEU A 371 -19.31 5.50 14.78
N ASN A 372 -19.65 6.71 14.37
CA ASN A 372 -19.81 7.91 15.19
C ASN A 372 -18.59 8.15 16.10
N ARG A 373 -17.39 8.20 15.49
CA ARG A 373 -16.09 8.48 16.15
C ARG A 373 -15.32 9.50 15.35
N PRO A 374 -14.50 10.35 16.01
CA PRO A 374 -13.55 11.20 15.31
C PRO A 374 -12.66 10.37 14.39
N TYR A 375 -12.57 10.75 13.12
CA TYR A 375 -11.78 10.11 12.09
C TYR A 375 -10.68 11.06 11.63
N MET A 376 -9.45 10.81 12.07
CA MET A 376 -8.28 11.63 11.77
C MET A 376 -7.50 11.03 10.62
N VAL A 377 -6.80 11.88 9.85
CA VAL A 377 -6.02 11.45 8.69
C VAL A 377 -4.54 11.75 8.91
N ALA A 378 -3.72 10.73 8.91
CA ALA A 378 -2.26 10.83 8.99
C ALA A 378 -1.65 10.48 7.63
N LEU A 379 -0.81 11.38 7.11
CA LEU A 379 -0.36 11.37 5.72
C LEU A 379 1.05 10.81 5.58
N PRO A 380 1.27 9.70 4.85
CA PRO A 380 2.60 9.33 4.40
C PRO A 380 3.03 10.23 3.22
N LEU A 381 4.29 10.66 3.18
CA LEU A 381 4.85 11.32 1.99
C LEU A 381 5.04 10.27 0.88
N VAL A 382 4.37 10.47 -0.25
CA VAL A 382 4.42 9.56 -1.40
C VAL A 382 5.15 10.18 -2.59
N PHE A 383 4.88 11.46 -2.87
CA PHE A 383 5.40 12.16 -4.06
C PHE A 383 6.65 13.00 -3.79
N GLN A 384 7.07 13.09 -2.54
CA GLN A 384 8.22 13.86 -2.09
C GLN A 384 9.02 13.04 -1.09
N THR A 385 10.33 13.26 -1.02
CA THR A 385 11.15 12.83 0.11
C THR A 385 10.93 13.76 1.31
N THR A 386 11.45 13.37 2.46
CA THR A 386 11.38 14.22 3.66
C THR A 386 12.08 15.55 3.45
N GLU A 387 13.26 15.51 2.83
CA GLU A 387 14.07 16.68 2.53
C GLU A 387 13.36 17.61 1.54
N GLU A 388 12.82 17.07 0.44
CA GLU A 388 12.08 17.85 -0.55
C GLU A 388 10.85 18.53 0.05
N TRP A 389 10.16 17.85 0.98
CA TRP A 389 9.02 18.43 1.67
C TRP A 389 9.42 19.53 2.66
N GLN A 390 10.49 19.33 3.41
CA GLN A 390 11.00 20.31 4.36
C GLN A 390 11.52 21.58 3.68
N ASP A 391 12.15 21.43 2.52
CA ASP A 391 12.72 22.54 1.75
C ASP A 391 11.69 23.23 0.84
N SER A 392 10.46 22.71 0.76
CA SER A 392 9.40 23.21 -0.12
C SER A 392 8.68 24.44 0.47
N ASP A 393 8.74 25.57 -0.20
CA ASP A 393 7.92 26.75 0.13
C ASP A 393 6.41 26.51 -0.01
N LEU A 394 6.01 25.51 -0.79
CA LEU A 394 4.60 25.11 -0.99
C LEU A 394 4.12 24.06 0.01
N GLY A 395 5.03 23.43 0.75
CA GLY A 395 4.73 22.29 1.61
C GLY A 395 4.46 21.02 0.82
N LEU A 396 3.27 20.42 0.98
CA LEU A 396 2.88 19.20 0.27
C LEU A 396 2.71 19.43 -1.24
N HIS A 397 3.11 18.44 -2.03
CA HIS A 397 2.86 18.41 -3.48
C HIS A 397 1.35 18.54 -3.76
N PRO A 398 0.91 19.37 -4.74
CA PRO A 398 -0.51 19.61 -5.01
C PRO A 398 -1.34 18.35 -5.24
N VAL A 399 -0.80 17.34 -5.93
CA VAL A 399 -1.47 16.04 -6.13
C VAL A 399 -1.67 15.32 -4.80
N GLN A 400 -0.70 15.42 -3.89
CA GLN A 400 -0.80 14.82 -2.56
C GLN A 400 -1.86 15.53 -1.70
N VAL A 401 -1.95 16.85 -1.78
CA VAL A 401 -3.03 17.62 -1.12
C VAL A 401 -4.39 17.17 -1.63
N ALA A 402 -4.56 17.02 -2.93
CA ALA A 402 -5.83 16.55 -3.50
C ALA A 402 -6.20 15.15 -3.00
N LEU A 403 -5.27 14.19 -3.07
CA LEU A 403 -5.55 12.78 -2.77
C LEU A 403 -5.62 12.47 -1.28
N GLN A 404 -4.77 13.11 -0.46
CA GLN A 404 -4.59 12.74 0.94
C GLN A 404 -5.25 13.71 1.92
N VAL A 405 -5.61 14.92 1.49
CA VAL A 405 -6.29 15.92 2.31
C VAL A 405 -7.72 16.12 1.81
N ALA A 406 -7.89 16.64 0.59
CA ALA A 406 -9.20 17.07 0.12
C ALA A 406 -10.19 15.91 -0.03
N LEU A 407 -9.78 14.77 -0.57
CA LEU A 407 -10.67 13.62 -0.75
C LEU A 407 -11.07 12.95 0.58
N PRO A 408 -10.15 12.69 1.54
CA PRO A 408 -10.55 12.23 2.88
C PRO A 408 -11.44 13.23 3.65
N GLU A 409 -11.26 14.53 3.44
CA GLU A 409 -12.11 15.56 4.06
C GLU A 409 -13.57 15.45 3.59
N LEU A 410 -13.81 15.07 2.33
CA LEU A 410 -15.16 14.79 1.82
C LEU A 410 -15.83 13.60 2.53
N ASP A 411 -15.06 12.65 3.05
CA ASP A 411 -15.56 11.54 3.86
C ASP A 411 -15.80 11.95 5.34
N GLY A 412 -15.31 13.10 5.76
CA GLY A 412 -15.34 13.57 7.17
C GLY A 412 -13.98 13.42 7.89
N GLY A 413 -12.88 13.29 7.14
CA GLY A 413 -11.52 13.26 7.69
C GLY A 413 -11.14 14.57 8.38
N LEU A 414 -10.52 14.46 9.56
CA LEU A 414 -10.11 15.57 10.40
C LEU A 414 -8.60 15.63 10.54
N ASP A 415 -8.08 16.82 10.87
CA ASP A 415 -6.70 17.03 11.32
C ASP A 415 -5.64 16.38 10.41
N PRO A 416 -5.57 16.68 9.10
CA PRO A 416 -4.57 16.10 8.20
C PRO A 416 -3.15 16.51 8.64
N ILE A 417 -2.32 15.52 9.04
CA ILE A 417 -0.95 15.73 9.52
C ILE A 417 -0.02 14.75 8.82
N VAL A 418 1.14 15.25 8.34
CA VAL A 418 2.18 14.37 7.80
C VAL A 418 2.73 13.48 8.90
N LEU A 419 2.61 12.16 8.73
CA LEU A 419 3.04 11.12 9.69
C LEU A 419 4.45 10.64 9.43
N SER A 420 4.75 10.38 8.16
CA SER A 420 5.97 9.71 7.75
C SER A 420 6.58 10.35 6.53
N GLY A 421 7.90 10.36 6.54
CA GLY A 421 8.71 10.72 5.40
C GLY A 421 9.23 9.50 4.67
N ARG A 422 9.95 9.76 3.59
CA ARG A 422 10.67 8.78 2.82
C ARG A 422 12.13 9.19 2.69
N ASP A 423 13.01 8.28 3.04
CA ASP A 423 14.45 8.48 2.91
C ASP A 423 14.86 8.50 1.44
N SER A 424 15.61 9.53 1.02
CA SER A 424 16.02 9.70 -0.38
C SER A 424 17.00 8.63 -0.86
N ALA A 425 17.84 8.10 0.04
CA ALA A 425 18.88 7.13 -0.31
C ALA A 425 18.35 5.69 -0.37
N THR A 426 17.44 5.32 0.55
CA THR A 426 16.93 3.96 0.69
C THR A 426 15.54 3.76 0.09
N GLY A 427 14.78 4.83 -0.10
CA GLY A 427 13.37 4.81 -0.49
C GLY A 427 12.44 4.28 0.60
N ARG A 428 12.93 3.99 1.81
CA ARG A 428 12.15 3.46 2.92
C ARG A 428 11.37 4.56 3.64
N SER A 429 10.19 4.18 4.09
CA SER A 429 9.39 5.03 4.97
C SER A 429 10.01 5.09 6.37
N HIS A 430 10.00 6.27 6.96
CA HIS A 430 10.39 6.49 8.36
C HIS A 430 9.36 7.39 9.04
N ALA A 431 9.17 7.18 10.32
CA ALA A 431 8.28 8.02 11.12
C ALA A 431 8.92 9.41 11.37
N LEU A 432 8.10 10.45 11.34
CA LEU A 432 8.47 11.78 11.82
C LEU A 432 8.03 11.90 13.28
N SER A 433 8.97 11.77 14.21
CA SER A 433 8.69 11.58 15.64
C SER A 433 7.83 12.68 16.26
N ASP A 434 8.09 13.96 15.95
CA ASP A 434 7.30 15.10 16.39
C ASP A 434 5.85 15.07 15.87
N ARG A 435 5.65 14.52 14.68
CA ARG A 435 4.34 14.37 14.05
C ARG A 435 3.58 13.18 14.62
N VAL A 436 4.27 12.06 14.83
CA VAL A 436 3.70 10.89 15.53
C VAL A 436 3.19 11.29 16.90
N GLU A 437 4.00 11.99 17.71
CA GLU A 437 3.62 12.51 19.01
C GLU A 437 2.38 13.43 18.91
N THR A 438 2.37 14.35 17.94
CA THR A 438 1.24 15.27 17.73
C THR A 438 -0.05 14.52 17.40
N ILE A 439 0.00 13.55 16.49
CA ILE A 439 -1.16 12.75 16.08
C ILE A 439 -1.69 11.91 17.25
N ALA A 440 -0.78 11.22 17.95
CA ALA A 440 -1.13 10.38 19.09
C ALA A 440 -1.81 11.19 20.20
N ASN A 441 -1.22 12.33 20.58
CA ASN A 441 -1.82 13.23 21.58
C ASN A 441 -3.21 13.75 21.18
N ARG A 442 -3.42 14.06 19.91
CA ARG A 442 -4.75 14.47 19.41
C ARG A 442 -5.75 13.33 19.47
N ALA A 443 -5.37 12.12 19.01
CA ALA A 443 -6.22 10.94 19.09
C ALA A 443 -6.66 10.63 20.52
N ILE A 444 -5.73 10.71 21.49
CA ILE A 444 -6.01 10.54 22.91
C ILE A 444 -6.93 11.63 23.47
N LYS A 445 -6.71 12.90 23.07
CA LYS A 445 -7.59 13.99 23.49
C LYS A 445 -9.03 13.79 23.00
N TRP A 446 -9.22 13.34 21.77
CA TRP A 446 -10.54 13.00 21.23
C TRP A 446 -11.16 11.81 21.98
N ALA A 447 -10.39 10.75 22.25
CA ALA A 447 -10.86 9.61 23.01
C ALA A 447 -11.30 10.01 24.43
N ASN A 448 -10.50 10.80 25.12
CA ASN A 448 -10.79 11.29 26.46
C ASN A 448 -11.97 12.27 26.48
N LEU A 449 -12.12 13.15 25.48
CA LEU A 449 -13.24 14.09 25.41
C LEU A 449 -14.60 13.37 25.41
N ARG A 450 -14.68 12.23 24.73
CA ARG A 450 -15.89 11.40 24.72
C ARG A 450 -16.21 10.82 26.09
N ARG A 451 -15.19 10.42 26.84
CA ARG A 451 -15.32 9.75 28.16
C ARG A 451 -15.59 10.70 29.30
N LYS A 452 -15.16 11.96 29.17
CA LYS A 452 -15.39 12.99 30.19
C LYS A 452 -16.87 13.24 30.41
N PRO A 453 -17.32 13.32 31.68
CA PRO A 453 -18.66 13.79 32.01
C PRO A 453 -18.83 15.24 31.55
N ARG A 454 -20.07 15.66 31.31
CA ARG A 454 -20.35 17.00 30.74
C ARG A 454 -19.74 18.13 31.55
N HIS A 455 -19.84 18.08 32.89
CA HIS A 455 -19.34 19.12 33.79
C HIS A 455 -17.81 19.31 33.78
N GLU A 456 -17.05 18.31 33.27
CA GLU A 456 -15.61 18.41 33.13
C GLU A 456 -15.16 18.89 31.74
N LYS A 457 -16.11 19.00 30.77
CA LYS A 457 -15.82 19.47 29.43
C LYS A 457 -15.66 20.98 29.43
N LYS A 458 -14.58 21.47 28.83
CA LYS A 458 -14.33 22.90 28.63
C LYS A 458 -14.78 23.28 27.23
N LEU A 459 -15.68 24.25 27.12
CA LEU A 459 -16.19 24.79 25.86
C LEU A 459 -15.62 26.19 25.65
N ALA A 460 -15.09 26.44 24.45
CA ALA A 460 -14.73 27.78 24.01
C ALA A 460 -15.64 28.18 22.84
N ILE A 461 -16.33 29.31 22.98
CA ILE A 461 -17.19 29.86 21.93
C ILE A 461 -16.55 31.16 21.44
N THR A 462 -16.15 31.18 20.16
CA THR A 462 -15.62 32.37 19.52
C THR A 462 -16.76 33.19 18.93
N ILE A 463 -16.88 34.45 19.39
CA ILE A 463 -17.88 35.37 18.89
C ILE A 463 -17.24 36.29 17.86
N PHE A 464 -17.82 36.34 16.67
CA PHE A 464 -17.36 37.19 15.59
C PHE A 464 -17.75 38.65 15.81
N SER A 465 -16.86 39.58 15.52
CA SER A 465 -17.11 41.03 15.56
C SER A 465 -16.53 41.70 14.33
N PHE A 466 -17.39 42.12 13.38
CA PHE A 466 -16.96 42.85 12.19
C PHE A 466 -18.04 43.90 11.77
N PRO A 467 -17.65 45.13 11.49
CA PRO A 467 -16.34 45.73 11.76
C PRO A 467 -15.97 45.73 13.25
N PRO A 468 -14.70 45.81 13.63
CA PRO A 468 -14.23 45.63 15.01
C PRO A 468 -14.59 46.87 15.85
N ASP A 469 -15.82 46.90 16.38
CA ASP A 469 -16.26 47.88 17.38
C ASP A 469 -17.17 47.21 18.40
N LYS A 470 -17.41 47.91 19.52
CA LYS A 470 -18.20 47.37 20.64
C LYS A 470 -19.68 47.12 20.28
N GLY A 471 -20.21 47.83 19.29
CA GLY A 471 -21.61 47.69 18.87
C GLY A 471 -21.87 46.50 17.96
N ASN A 472 -20.83 45.90 17.40
CA ASN A 472 -20.93 44.82 16.41
C ASN A 472 -20.58 43.44 16.97
N ILE A 473 -20.35 43.33 18.29
CA ILE A 473 -20.02 42.03 18.91
C ILE A 473 -21.23 41.09 18.79
N GLY A 474 -21.02 39.93 18.21
CA GLY A 474 -22.03 38.90 18.06
C GLY A 474 -23.14 39.23 17.07
N THR A 475 -22.91 40.15 16.12
CA THR A 475 -23.87 40.41 15.04
C THR A 475 -23.86 39.29 14.02
N ALA A 476 -25.02 38.67 13.82
CA ALA A 476 -25.26 37.69 12.76
C ALA A 476 -26.67 37.88 12.22
N ALA A 477 -26.83 37.86 10.89
CA ALA A 477 -28.13 38.03 10.27
C ALA A 477 -29.09 36.93 10.74
N TYR A 478 -30.26 37.35 11.22
CA TYR A 478 -31.35 36.45 11.65
C TYR A 478 -31.04 35.52 12.84
N LEU A 479 -29.94 35.74 13.58
CA LEU A 479 -29.57 34.93 14.73
C LEU A 479 -29.49 35.82 16.01
N ASP A 480 -30.23 35.47 17.06
CA ASP A 480 -29.99 35.99 18.40
C ASP A 480 -28.79 35.24 19.01
N VAL A 481 -27.60 35.82 18.84
CA VAL A 481 -26.32 35.20 19.23
C VAL A 481 -26.25 35.00 20.73
N PHE A 482 -26.65 35.96 21.55
CA PHE A 482 -26.54 35.89 23.01
C PHE A 482 -27.50 34.86 23.62
N SER A 483 -28.77 34.84 23.17
CA SER A 483 -29.72 33.80 23.60
C SER A 483 -29.31 32.42 23.12
N SER A 484 -28.70 32.31 21.93
CA SER A 484 -28.15 31.05 21.41
C SER A 484 -26.98 30.54 22.25
N ILE A 485 -26.03 31.41 22.64
CA ILE A 485 -24.91 31.06 23.52
C ILE A 485 -25.42 30.60 24.88
N HIS A 486 -26.38 31.30 25.46
CA HIS A 486 -26.98 30.90 26.73
C HIS A 486 -27.58 29.49 26.65
N LYS A 487 -28.36 29.24 25.62
CA LYS A 487 -28.96 27.92 25.38
C LYS A 487 -27.99 26.80 25.15
N VAL A 488 -26.82 27.09 24.52
CA VAL A 488 -25.75 26.11 24.33
C VAL A 488 -24.99 25.82 25.62
N ALA A 489 -24.91 26.82 26.53
CA ALA A 489 -24.27 26.71 27.84
C ALA A 489 -25.10 25.99 28.91
N GLU A 490 -26.43 25.96 28.76
CA GLU A 490 -27.34 25.14 29.58
C GLU A 490 -27.24 23.64 29.24
#